data_d876329e9fca7fb14447f06d9468f1d4
#
_entry.id   d876329e9fca7fb14447f06d9468f1d4
#
_cell.length_a   1.000
_cell.length_b   1.000
_cell.length_c   1.000
_cell.angle_alpha   90.00
_cell.angle_beta   90.00
_cell.angle_gamma   90.00
#
_symmetry.space_group_name_H-M   'P 1'
#
loop_
_entity.id
_entity.type
_entity.pdbx_description
1 polymer ?
#
loop_
_entity_poly.entity_id
_entity_poly.type
_entity_poly.pdbx_seq_one_letter_code
_entity_poly.pdbx_strand_id
1 'polypeptide(L)'
;MLTDVTIQPVMFVLLFAFVFGGSIQTDSGSYREWLLPGIMAQTMAFASFIVAIGLNMDLGKGIIDRFRSLPIARSSVLVGRSIYSLIHSSIGIFVMSVTGLAIGWRIRGSVGEALLAFGLLLLFGFAMIWIGVLVGSSMRSPEAVNGLMFTTIFPVTFLANTFAPTEGMVPWLRTVAEWNPISSLVQAMRELWGNVPPAPADAALPLQHPVLTTVIWSVLITGVVAPLAVRAFVRRTTD
;
A
#
# COMPACT_ATOMS: atom_id res chain seq x y z
N MET A 1 -10.41 -14.48 9.25
CA MET A 1 -9.46 -13.46 9.75
C MET A 1 -7.99 -13.86 9.54
N LEU A 2 -7.45 -14.96 10.09
CA LEU A 2 -6.05 -15.36 9.77
C LEU A 2 -5.90 -15.89 8.34
N THR A 3 -6.90 -16.53 7.80
CA THR A 3 -6.96 -17.04 6.42
C THR A 3 -6.79 -15.93 5.37
N ASP A 4 -7.38 -14.77 5.58
CA ASP A 4 -7.33 -13.66 4.60
C ASP A 4 -5.93 -13.04 4.54
N VAL A 5 -5.24 -12.99 5.70
CA VAL A 5 -3.88 -12.42 5.83
C VAL A 5 -2.80 -13.39 5.38
N THR A 6 -3.10 -14.69 5.31
CA THR A 6 -2.11 -15.72 4.94
C THR A 6 -2.37 -16.32 3.57
N ILE A 7 -3.56 -16.86 3.33
CA ILE A 7 -3.87 -17.62 2.12
C ILE A 7 -3.89 -16.70 0.89
N GLN A 8 -4.61 -15.58 0.97
CA GLN A 8 -4.75 -14.67 -0.18
C GLN A 8 -3.39 -14.11 -0.64
N PRO A 9 -2.51 -13.54 0.22
CA PRO A 9 -1.20 -13.09 -0.20
C PRO A 9 -0.31 -14.21 -0.77
N VAL A 10 -0.32 -15.40 -0.15
CA VAL A 10 0.45 -16.54 -0.65
C VAL A 10 -0.02 -16.94 -2.05
N MET A 11 -1.33 -17.12 -2.23
CA MET A 11 -1.89 -17.46 -3.55
C MET A 11 -1.55 -16.40 -4.60
N PHE A 12 -1.61 -15.12 -4.23
CA PHE A 12 -1.31 -14.03 -5.14
C PHE A 12 0.16 -14.06 -5.58
N VAL A 13 1.08 -14.21 -4.63
CA VAL A 13 2.53 -14.35 -4.92
C VAL A 13 2.79 -15.57 -5.81
N LEU A 14 2.23 -16.74 -5.47
CA LEU A 14 2.44 -17.95 -6.25
C LEU A 14 1.85 -17.84 -7.66
N LEU A 15 0.62 -17.35 -7.78
CA LEU A 15 -0.04 -17.20 -9.07
C LEU A 15 0.78 -16.29 -9.99
N PHE A 16 1.13 -15.10 -9.53
CA PHE A 16 1.91 -14.17 -10.36
C PHE A 16 3.33 -14.66 -10.65
N ALA A 17 4.01 -15.25 -9.67
CA ALA A 17 5.37 -15.75 -9.86
C ALA A 17 5.46 -16.94 -10.85
N PHE A 18 4.44 -17.80 -10.89
CA PHE A 18 4.46 -18.98 -11.75
C PHE A 18 3.75 -18.78 -13.09
N VAL A 19 2.63 -18.04 -13.12
CA VAL A 19 1.88 -17.79 -14.37
C VAL A 19 2.60 -16.78 -15.25
N PHE A 20 3.11 -15.69 -14.67
CA PHE A 20 3.76 -14.61 -15.43
C PHE A 20 5.29 -14.71 -15.46
N GLY A 21 5.88 -15.50 -14.56
CA GLY A 21 7.34 -15.61 -14.41
C GLY A 21 8.10 -16.12 -15.64
N GLY A 22 7.41 -16.75 -16.59
CA GLY A 22 7.99 -17.20 -17.87
C GLY A 22 7.73 -16.26 -19.04
N SER A 23 6.81 -15.30 -18.90
CA SER A 23 6.30 -14.49 -20.02
C SER A 23 6.82 -13.04 -20.00
N ILE A 24 7.24 -12.53 -18.85
CA ILE A 24 7.72 -11.15 -18.71
C ILE A 24 9.23 -11.17 -18.53
N GLN A 25 9.93 -10.61 -19.51
CA GLN A 25 11.37 -10.37 -19.42
C GLN A 25 11.61 -9.09 -18.61
N THR A 26 12.51 -9.19 -17.65
CA THR A 26 12.93 -8.04 -16.82
C THR A 26 14.46 -7.95 -16.87
N ASP A 27 15.01 -6.76 -16.81
CA ASP A 27 16.46 -6.53 -16.82
C ASP A 27 17.16 -7.14 -15.58
N SER A 28 16.40 -7.44 -14.54
CA SER A 28 16.88 -8.09 -13.31
C SER A 28 17.09 -9.62 -13.45
N GLY A 29 16.77 -10.20 -14.59
CA GLY A 29 16.94 -11.65 -14.86
C GLY A 29 15.94 -12.57 -14.16
N SER A 30 15.27 -12.14 -13.08
CA SER A 30 14.24 -12.93 -12.38
C SER A 30 12.99 -12.10 -12.15
N TYR A 31 11.92 -12.42 -12.87
CA TYR A 31 10.63 -11.77 -12.66
C TYR A 31 10.12 -11.86 -11.22
N ARG A 32 10.45 -12.91 -10.48
CA ARG A 32 10.07 -13.08 -9.08
C ARG A 32 10.68 -12.00 -8.18
N GLU A 33 11.94 -11.66 -8.43
CA GLU A 33 12.66 -10.61 -7.70
C GLU A 33 12.11 -9.23 -8.02
N TRP A 34 11.70 -9.03 -9.27
CA TRP A 34 11.09 -7.80 -9.73
C TRP A 34 9.65 -7.62 -9.20
N LEU A 35 8.87 -8.71 -9.16
CA LEU A 35 7.45 -8.72 -8.85
C LEU A 35 7.15 -8.51 -7.35
N LEU A 36 7.90 -9.19 -6.47
CA LEU A 36 7.54 -9.29 -5.04
C LEU A 36 7.45 -7.94 -4.33
N PRO A 37 8.40 -6.99 -4.54
CA PRO A 37 8.27 -5.64 -3.99
C PRO A 37 6.99 -4.95 -4.44
N GLY A 38 6.59 -5.13 -5.70
CA GLY A 38 5.37 -4.57 -6.26
C GLY A 38 4.10 -5.11 -5.59
N ILE A 39 4.00 -6.42 -5.41
CA ILE A 39 2.85 -7.05 -4.73
C ILE A 39 2.75 -6.58 -3.27
N MET A 40 3.89 -6.46 -2.56
CA MET A 40 3.90 -5.96 -1.19
C MET A 40 3.42 -4.52 -1.10
N ALA A 41 3.89 -3.64 -2.00
CA ALA A 41 3.45 -2.25 -2.06
C ALA A 41 1.95 -2.15 -2.39
N GLN A 42 1.46 -2.94 -3.34
CA GLN A 42 0.05 -3.03 -3.67
C GLN A 42 -0.79 -3.49 -2.47
N THR A 43 -0.34 -4.50 -1.73
CA THR A 43 -1.04 -4.98 -0.53
C THR A 43 -1.19 -3.87 0.50
N MET A 44 -0.16 -3.03 0.69
CA MET A 44 -0.25 -1.86 1.56
C MET A 44 -1.22 -0.80 1.04
N ALA A 45 -1.29 -0.59 -0.26
CA ALA A 45 -2.29 0.30 -0.85
C ALA A 45 -3.72 -0.21 -0.63
N PHE A 46 -3.95 -1.52 -0.79
CA PHE A 46 -5.24 -2.15 -0.54
C PHE A 46 -5.64 -2.20 0.95
N ALA A 47 -4.71 -2.04 1.88
CA ALA A 47 -5.03 -1.90 3.30
C ALA A 47 -5.98 -0.72 3.55
N SER A 48 -5.88 0.37 2.75
CA SER A 48 -6.82 1.50 2.79
C SER A 48 -8.27 1.10 2.54
N PHE A 49 -8.47 0.17 1.61
CA PHE A 49 -9.79 -0.36 1.24
C PHE A 49 -10.43 -1.12 2.41
N ILE A 50 -9.67 -2.03 3.03
CA ILE A 50 -10.14 -2.82 4.18
C ILE A 50 -10.50 -1.91 5.35
N VAL A 51 -9.67 -0.90 5.61
CA VAL A 51 -9.91 0.09 6.67
C VAL A 51 -11.17 0.90 6.40
N ALA A 52 -11.36 1.35 5.15
CA ALA A 52 -12.51 2.16 4.76
C ALA A 52 -13.83 1.41 4.96
N ILE A 53 -13.94 0.19 4.45
CA ILE A 53 -15.13 -0.64 4.61
C ILE A 53 -15.39 -0.94 6.09
N GLY A 54 -14.37 -1.43 6.80
CA GLY A 54 -14.53 -1.80 8.20
C GLY A 54 -14.93 -0.61 9.08
N LEU A 55 -14.33 0.58 8.89
CA LEU A 55 -14.72 1.78 9.64
C LEU A 55 -16.15 2.20 9.33
N ASN A 56 -16.55 2.18 8.05
CA ASN A 56 -17.91 2.54 7.64
C ASN A 56 -18.96 1.60 8.26
N MET A 57 -18.67 0.29 8.28
CA MET A 57 -19.56 -0.70 8.93
C MET A 57 -19.66 -0.50 10.44
N ASP A 58 -18.56 -0.15 11.13
CA ASP A 58 -18.55 0.09 12.57
C ASP A 58 -19.34 1.36 12.91
N LEU A 59 -19.23 2.41 12.07
CA LEU A 59 -20.05 3.62 12.18
C LEU A 59 -21.54 3.31 11.99
N GLY A 60 -21.89 2.48 11.01
CA GLY A 60 -23.28 2.11 10.73
C GLY A 60 -23.92 1.24 11.83
N LYS A 61 -23.12 0.47 12.59
CA LYS A 61 -23.60 -0.37 13.71
C LYS A 61 -23.73 0.38 15.04
N GLY A 62 -23.44 1.67 15.09
CA GLY A 62 -23.46 2.45 16.33
C GLY A 62 -22.42 2.03 17.38
N ILE A 63 -21.41 1.24 16.99
CA ILE A 63 -20.34 0.80 17.90
C ILE A 63 -19.61 2.01 18.48
N ILE A 64 -19.49 3.08 17.68
CA ILE A 64 -18.81 4.32 18.06
C ILE A 64 -19.63 5.12 19.08
N ASP A 65 -20.94 4.98 19.10
CA ASP A 65 -21.79 5.65 20.10
C ASP A 65 -21.52 5.13 21.51
N ARG A 66 -21.13 3.87 21.66
CA ARG A 66 -20.67 3.32 22.95
C ARG A 66 -19.35 3.96 23.42
N PHE A 67 -18.47 4.35 22.50
CA PHE A 67 -17.23 5.06 22.88
C PHE A 67 -17.48 6.53 23.23
N ARG A 68 -18.63 7.09 22.84
CA ARG A 68 -19.00 8.48 23.21
C ARG A 68 -19.27 8.64 24.72
N SER A 69 -19.68 7.56 25.41
CA SER A 69 -19.87 7.57 26.84
C SER A 69 -18.58 7.48 27.67
N LEU A 70 -17.44 7.21 26.99
CA LEU A 70 -16.14 7.11 27.63
C LEU A 70 -15.37 8.45 27.54
N PRO A 71 -14.61 8.85 28.56
CA PRO A 71 -13.80 10.07 28.56
C PRO A 71 -12.51 9.90 27.74
N ILE A 72 -12.63 9.53 26.45
CA ILE A 72 -11.51 9.35 25.53
C ILE A 72 -11.60 10.32 24.35
N ALA A 73 -10.44 10.77 23.87
CA ALA A 73 -10.39 11.60 22.68
C ALA A 73 -10.89 10.83 21.45
N ARG A 74 -11.77 11.42 20.64
CA ARG A 74 -12.33 10.78 19.43
C ARG A 74 -11.26 10.34 18.44
N SER A 75 -10.15 11.07 18.36
CA SER A 75 -8.98 10.72 17.55
C SER A 75 -8.29 9.44 18.01
N SER A 76 -8.36 9.07 19.30
CA SER A 76 -7.73 7.86 19.84
C SER A 76 -8.29 6.59 19.23
N VAL A 77 -9.59 6.57 18.90
CA VAL A 77 -10.25 5.45 18.21
C VAL A 77 -9.64 5.25 16.81
N LEU A 78 -9.46 6.35 16.08
CA LEU A 78 -8.87 6.31 14.74
C LEU A 78 -7.39 5.89 14.76
N VAL A 79 -6.63 6.42 15.71
CA VAL A 79 -5.22 6.05 15.88
C VAL A 79 -5.09 4.57 16.25
N GLY A 80 -5.87 4.09 17.21
CA GLY A 80 -5.88 2.69 17.62
C GLY A 80 -6.22 1.76 16.44
N ARG A 81 -7.23 2.14 15.64
CA ARG A 81 -7.59 1.41 14.43
C ARG A 81 -6.48 1.42 13.38
N SER A 82 -5.83 2.55 13.18
CA SER A 82 -4.73 2.68 12.22
C SER A 82 -3.54 1.81 12.61
N ILE A 83 -3.18 1.79 13.89
CA ILE A 83 -2.12 0.93 14.42
C ILE A 83 -2.49 -0.54 14.26
N TYR A 84 -3.71 -0.93 14.64
CA TYR A 84 -4.19 -2.31 14.43
C TYR A 84 -4.10 -2.73 12.97
N SER A 85 -4.56 -1.88 12.05
CA SER A 85 -4.53 -2.16 10.62
C SER A 85 -3.12 -2.27 10.07
N LEU A 86 -2.20 -1.45 10.56
CA LEU A 86 -0.79 -1.52 10.18
C LEU A 86 -0.15 -2.83 10.66
N ILE A 87 -0.38 -3.22 11.91
CA ILE A 87 0.10 -4.51 12.45
C ILE A 87 -0.48 -5.67 11.66
N HIS A 88 -1.78 -5.65 11.38
CA HIS A 88 -2.46 -6.68 10.60
C HIS A 88 -1.87 -6.82 9.19
N SER A 89 -1.64 -5.70 8.49
CA SER A 89 -1.00 -5.70 7.16
C SER A 89 0.45 -6.17 7.23
N SER A 90 1.17 -5.84 8.31
CA SER A 90 2.56 -6.29 8.52
C SER A 90 2.66 -7.82 8.62
N ILE A 91 1.65 -8.49 9.19
CA ILE A 91 1.60 -9.96 9.20
C ILE A 91 1.52 -10.49 7.76
N GLY A 92 0.67 -9.90 6.92
CA GLY A 92 0.57 -10.26 5.49
C GLY A 92 1.90 -10.05 4.74
N ILE A 93 2.59 -8.94 4.98
CA ILE A 93 3.91 -8.67 4.41
C ILE A 93 4.95 -9.70 4.88
N PHE A 94 4.94 -10.06 6.16
CA PHE A 94 5.81 -11.10 6.70
C PHE A 94 5.55 -12.45 6.00
N VAL A 95 4.30 -12.85 5.85
CA VAL A 95 3.92 -14.09 5.15
C VAL A 95 4.37 -14.05 3.69
N MET A 96 4.18 -12.93 2.99
CA MET A 96 4.67 -12.76 1.61
C MET A 96 6.19 -12.83 1.53
N SER A 97 6.90 -12.24 2.50
CA SER A 97 8.38 -12.30 2.55
C SER A 97 8.86 -13.74 2.71
N VAL A 98 8.26 -14.50 3.62
CA VAL A 98 8.60 -15.93 3.83
C VAL A 98 8.29 -16.74 2.57
N THR A 99 7.12 -16.53 1.96
CA THR A 99 6.74 -17.19 0.71
C THR A 99 7.70 -16.83 -0.43
N GLY A 100 8.06 -15.55 -0.54
CA GLY A 100 9.03 -15.06 -1.52
C GLY A 100 10.40 -15.75 -1.36
N LEU A 101 10.89 -15.83 -0.14
CA LEU A 101 12.15 -16.53 0.16
C LEU A 101 12.08 -18.02 -0.22
N ALA A 102 10.93 -18.67 0.01
CA ALA A 102 10.72 -20.07 -0.34
C ALA A 102 10.74 -20.30 -1.86
N ILE A 103 10.22 -19.37 -2.67
CA ILE A 103 10.20 -19.48 -4.14
C ILE A 103 11.45 -18.92 -4.83
N GLY A 104 12.46 -18.49 -4.06
CA GLY A 104 13.76 -18.08 -4.60
C GLY A 104 14.00 -16.57 -4.67
N TRP A 105 13.07 -15.71 -4.20
CA TRP A 105 13.37 -14.30 -3.99
C TRP A 105 14.46 -14.11 -2.93
N ARG A 106 15.34 -13.16 -3.12
CA ARG A 106 16.44 -12.88 -2.19
C ARG A 106 16.63 -11.39 -2.00
N ILE A 107 16.92 -11.00 -0.76
CA ILE A 107 17.42 -9.67 -0.41
C ILE A 107 18.94 -9.75 -0.55
N ARG A 108 19.51 -8.94 -1.45
CA ARG A 108 20.95 -8.85 -1.70
C ARG A 108 21.56 -7.58 -1.13
N GLY A 109 20.73 -6.62 -0.76
CA GLY A 109 21.15 -5.40 -0.06
C GLY A 109 21.65 -5.68 1.36
N SER A 110 22.23 -4.67 1.98
CA SER A 110 22.63 -4.72 3.38
C SER A 110 21.43 -4.86 4.32
N VAL A 111 21.67 -5.28 5.57
CA VAL A 111 20.61 -5.36 6.58
C VAL A 111 19.96 -3.99 6.82
N GLY A 112 20.76 -2.90 6.79
CA GLY A 112 20.24 -1.55 6.94
C GLY A 112 19.31 -1.15 5.79
N GLU A 113 19.68 -1.45 4.55
CA GLU A 113 18.84 -1.21 3.37
C GLU A 113 17.57 -2.05 3.41
N ALA A 114 17.66 -3.31 3.81
CA ALA A 114 16.51 -4.16 3.97
C ALA A 114 15.51 -3.59 4.98
N LEU A 115 15.98 -3.17 6.15
CA LEU A 115 15.15 -2.55 7.20
C LEU A 115 14.56 -1.22 6.72
N LEU A 116 15.31 -0.41 5.99
CA LEU A 116 14.82 0.85 5.41
C LEU A 116 13.68 0.58 4.43
N ALA A 117 13.79 -0.41 3.55
CA ALA A 117 12.75 -0.78 2.60
C ALA A 117 11.46 -1.21 3.30
N PHE A 118 11.54 -2.06 4.33
CA PHE A 118 10.38 -2.40 5.15
C PHE A 118 9.83 -1.19 5.91
N GLY A 119 10.69 -0.31 6.41
CA GLY A 119 10.28 0.95 7.04
C GLY A 119 9.49 1.86 6.11
N LEU A 120 9.95 2.02 4.85
CA LEU A 120 9.25 2.78 3.81
C LEU A 120 7.90 2.16 3.47
N LEU A 121 7.84 0.83 3.37
CA LEU A 121 6.61 0.10 3.11
C LEU A 121 5.57 0.33 4.23
N LEU A 122 5.99 0.28 5.49
CA LEU A 122 5.12 0.56 6.63
C LEU A 122 4.70 2.03 6.70
N LEU A 123 5.60 2.95 6.43
CA LEU A 123 5.31 4.39 6.39
C LEU A 123 4.27 4.71 5.32
N PHE A 124 4.44 4.16 4.12
CA PHE A 124 3.48 4.30 3.03
C PHE A 124 2.13 3.64 3.37
N GLY A 125 2.16 2.43 3.93
CA GLY A 125 0.97 1.72 4.40
C GLY A 125 0.18 2.55 5.42
N PHE A 126 0.88 3.20 6.35
CA PHE A 126 0.27 4.11 7.31
C PHE A 126 -0.42 5.30 6.62
N ALA A 127 0.21 5.90 5.62
CA ALA A 127 -0.40 6.98 4.83
C ALA A 127 -1.66 6.51 4.09
N MET A 128 -1.62 5.32 3.48
CA MET A 128 -2.77 4.72 2.79
C MET A 128 -3.92 4.38 3.73
N ILE A 129 -3.64 3.93 4.95
CA ILE A 129 -4.65 3.69 6.00
C ILE A 129 -5.44 4.96 6.28
N TRP A 130 -4.81 6.14 6.35
CA TRP A 130 -5.51 7.41 6.56
C TRP A 130 -6.44 7.78 5.40
N ILE A 131 -6.09 7.43 4.15
CA ILE A 131 -7.03 7.53 3.03
C ILE A 131 -8.26 6.66 3.28
N GLY A 132 -8.06 5.43 3.73
CA GLY A 132 -9.15 4.54 4.12
C GLY A 132 -10.03 5.10 5.24
N VAL A 133 -9.41 5.70 6.25
CA VAL A 133 -10.15 6.37 7.36
C VAL A 133 -10.98 7.53 6.84
N LEU A 134 -10.42 8.37 5.95
CA LEU A 134 -11.16 9.49 5.35
C LEU A 134 -12.37 9.00 4.56
N VAL A 135 -12.18 8.04 3.66
CA VAL A 135 -13.27 7.51 2.82
C VAL A 135 -14.32 6.82 3.67
N GLY A 136 -13.93 5.96 4.60
CA GLY A 136 -14.83 5.25 5.49
C GLY A 136 -15.67 6.18 6.38
N SER A 137 -15.08 7.29 6.80
CA SER A 137 -15.79 8.32 7.59
C SER A 137 -16.71 9.20 6.75
N SER A 138 -16.41 9.39 5.47
CA SER A 138 -17.15 10.33 4.59
C SER A 138 -18.33 9.71 3.87
N MET A 139 -18.28 8.40 3.60
CA MET A 139 -19.30 7.70 2.81
C MET A 139 -20.47 7.24 3.68
N ARG A 140 -21.67 7.24 3.09
CA ARG A 140 -22.91 6.91 3.82
C ARG A 140 -23.14 5.41 3.97
N SER A 141 -22.64 4.60 3.05
CA SER A 141 -22.84 3.14 3.08
C SER A 141 -21.57 2.38 2.67
N PRO A 142 -21.42 1.11 3.09
CA PRO A 142 -20.32 0.24 2.68
C PRO A 142 -20.24 0.05 1.15
N GLU A 143 -21.38 0.05 0.45
CA GLU A 143 -21.46 -0.09 -1.00
C GLU A 143 -20.86 1.13 -1.70
N ALA A 144 -21.13 2.34 -1.18
CA ALA A 144 -20.53 3.58 -1.69
C ALA A 144 -19.02 3.61 -1.44
N VAL A 145 -18.55 3.14 -0.27
CA VAL A 145 -17.12 2.94 0.01
C VAL A 145 -16.51 1.99 -1.00
N ASN A 146 -17.15 0.85 -1.22
CA ASN A 146 -16.66 -0.19 -2.12
C ASN A 146 -16.52 0.36 -3.56
N GLY A 147 -17.55 1.02 -4.07
CA GLY A 147 -17.54 1.63 -5.40
C GLY A 147 -16.44 2.66 -5.57
N LEU A 148 -16.29 3.60 -4.62
CA LEU A 148 -15.27 4.63 -4.68
C LEU A 148 -13.86 4.04 -4.60
N MET A 149 -13.60 3.17 -3.63
CA MET A 149 -12.28 2.59 -3.41
C MET A 149 -11.85 1.71 -4.60
N PHE A 150 -12.80 0.93 -5.15
CA PHE A 150 -12.50 0.12 -6.33
C PHE A 150 -12.20 0.99 -7.55
N THR A 151 -12.97 2.05 -7.78
CA THR A 151 -12.79 2.97 -8.92
C THR A 151 -11.50 3.79 -8.79
N THR A 152 -10.98 4.03 -7.58
CA THR A 152 -9.78 4.86 -7.37
C THR A 152 -8.52 4.03 -7.11
N ILE A 153 -8.53 3.15 -6.13
CA ILE A 153 -7.32 2.41 -5.70
C ILE A 153 -6.92 1.38 -6.76
N PHE A 154 -7.88 0.70 -7.39
CA PHE A 154 -7.58 -0.31 -8.40
C PHE A 154 -6.80 0.28 -9.60
N PRO A 155 -7.28 1.32 -10.30
CA PRO A 155 -6.49 1.92 -11.37
C PRO A 155 -5.14 2.46 -10.90
N VAL A 156 -5.07 3.12 -9.75
CA VAL A 156 -3.81 3.67 -9.22
C VAL A 156 -2.78 2.56 -8.98
N THR A 157 -3.18 1.42 -8.44
CA THR A 157 -2.27 0.29 -8.18
C THR A 157 -1.85 -0.43 -9.47
N PHE A 158 -2.73 -0.53 -10.46
CA PHE A 158 -2.42 -1.19 -11.73
C PHE A 158 -1.66 -0.30 -12.71
N LEU A 159 -1.80 1.02 -12.62
CA LEU A 159 -1.01 1.99 -13.39
C LEU A 159 0.41 2.17 -12.84
N ALA A 160 0.69 1.68 -11.64
CA ALA A 160 2.04 1.69 -11.10
C ALA A 160 2.94 0.65 -11.80
N ASN A 161 4.26 0.80 -11.64
CA ASN A 161 5.24 -0.17 -12.15
C ASN A 161 5.25 -1.50 -11.37
N THR A 162 4.12 -1.85 -10.76
CA THR A 162 3.98 -3.04 -9.91
C THR A 162 4.14 -4.34 -10.70
N PHE A 163 3.45 -4.46 -11.83
CA PHE A 163 3.32 -5.70 -12.61
C PHE A 163 4.11 -5.71 -13.90
N ALA A 164 4.41 -4.54 -14.46
CA ALA A 164 5.13 -4.40 -15.71
C ALA A 164 6.05 -3.17 -15.69
N PRO A 165 7.21 -3.24 -16.34
CA PRO A 165 8.08 -2.10 -16.55
C PRO A 165 7.35 -0.98 -17.30
N THR A 166 7.71 0.29 -17.02
CA THR A 166 7.03 1.46 -17.61
C THR A 166 7.53 1.81 -19.02
N GLU A 167 8.67 1.27 -19.44
CA GLU A 167 9.35 1.57 -20.71
C GLU A 167 8.50 1.20 -21.94
N GLY A 168 7.69 0.15 -21.82
CA GLY A 168 6.77 -0.30 -22.87
C GLY A 168 5.44 0.45 -22.95
N MET A 169 5.20 1.40 -22.04
CA MET A 169 3.93 2.14 -21.99
C MET A 169 3.94 3.32 -22.99
N VAL A 170 2.75 3.70 -23.46
CA VAL A 170 2.58 4.93 -24.25
C VAL A 170 3.01 6.16 -23.43
N PRO A 171 3.58 7.23 -24.03
CA PRO A 171 4.28 8.29 -23.29
C PRO A 171 3.47 8.95 -22.16
N TRP A 172 2.20 9.28 -22.42
CA TRP A 172 1.35 9.89 -21.39
C TRP A 172 1.08 8.96 -20.20
N LEU A 173 0.89 7.66 -20.49
CA LEU A 173 0.64 6.65 -19.45
C LEU A 173 1.91 6.37 -18.64
N ARG A 174 3.07 6.33 -19.32
CA ARG A 174 4.39 6.21 -18.68
C ARG A 174 4.59 7.35 -17.68
N THR A 175 4.30 8.60 -18.05
CA THR A 175 4.41 9.74 -17.13
C THR A 175 3.52 9.54 -15.90
N VAL A 176 2.26 9.14 -16.08
CA VAL A 176 1.35 8.90 -14.94
C VAL A 176 1.88 7.77 -14.05
N ALA A 177 2.38 6.69 -14.64
CA ALA A 177 2.92 5.54 -13.92
C ALA A 177 4.19 5.91 -13.13
N GLU A 178 5.10 6.67 -13.71
CA GLU A 178 6.37 7.06 -13.08
C GLU A 178 6.18 8.10 -11.95
N TRP A 179 5.16 8.95 -12.04
CA TRP A 179 4.78 9.89 -10.97
C TRP A 179 3.87 9.28 -9.90
N ASN A 180 3.47 8.04 -10.07
CA ASN A 180 2.62 7.34 -9.11
C ASN A 180 3.37 7.10 -7.79
N PRO A 181 2.80 7.44 -6.62
CA PRO A 181 3.42 7.19 -5.31
C PRO A 181 3.80 5.72 -5.08
N ILE A 182 3.01 4.79 -5.61
CA ILE A 182 3.28 3.35 -5.49
C ILE A 182 4.52 2.97 -6.31
N SER A 183 4.71 3.56 -7.49
CA SER A 183 5.89 3.31 -8.32
C SER A 183 7.19 3.73 -7.64
N SER A 184 7.17 4.87 -6.94
CA SER A 184 8.33 5.33 -6.16
C SER A 184 8.66 4.36 -5.03
N LEU A 185 7.66 3.88 -4.29
CA LEU A 185 7.85 2.88 -3.23
C LEU A 185 8.41 1.57 -3.79
N VAL A 186 7.81 1.06 -4.87
CA VAL A 186 8.23 -0.20 -5.50
C VAL A 186 9.67 -0.11 -5.99
N GLN A 187 10.04 1.00 -6.63
CA GLN A 187 11.40 1.23 -7.08
C GLN A 187 12.38 1.31 -5.91
N ALA A 188 12.04 2.06 -4.84
CA ALA A 188 12.85 2.13 -3.63
C ALA A 188 13.11 0.75 -3.01
N MET A 189 12.05 -0.07 -2.91
CA MET A 189 12.18 -1.42 -2.36
C MET A 189 13.05 -2.31 -3.23
N ARG A 190 12.88 -2.25 -4.57
CA ARG A 190 13.70 -3.04 -5.51
C ARG A 190 15.17 -2.68 -5.43
N GLU A 191 15.52 -1.40 -5.38
CA GLU A 191 16.90 -0.93 -5.25
C GLU A 191 17.50 -1.32 -3.91
N LEU A 192 16.81 -1.04 -2.80
CA LEU A 192 17.29 -1.34 -1.45
C LEU A 192 17.44 -2.85 -1.19
N TRP A 193 16.63 -3.67 -1.82
CA TRP A 193 16.79 -5.13 -1.72
C TRP A 193 17.79 -5.70 -2.75
N GLY A 194 18.36 -4.86 -3.62
CA GLY A 194 19.30 -5.27 -4.64
C GLY A 194 18.68 -6.17 -5.72
N ASN A 195 17.38 -6.00 -5.98
CA ASN A 195 16.65 -6.78 -6.97
C ASN A 195 16.72 -6.15 -8.37
N VAL A 196 16.95 -4.85 -8.47
CA VAL A 196 17.16 -4.13 -9.73
C VAL A 196 18.27 -3.09 -9.57
N PRO A 197 18.94 -2.67 -10.65
CA PRO A 197 19.83 -1.53 -10.64
C PRO A 197 19.05 -0.22 -10.39
N PRO A 198 19.73 0.86 -9.99
CA PRO A 198 19.13 2.19 -9.91
C PRO A 198 18.45 2.59 -11.22
N ALA A 199 17.39 3.39 -11.12
CA ALA A 199 16.67 3.86 -12.29
C ALA A 199 17.61 4.66 -13.22
N PRO A 200 17.43 4.56 -14.55
CA PRO A 200 18.26 5.27 -15.52
C PRO A 200 18.06 6.79 -15.42
N ALA A 201 19.05 7.56 -15.88
CA ALA A 201 19.06 9.02 -15.76
C ALA A 201 17.95 9.75 -16.54
N ASP A 202 17.34 9.08 -17.52
CA ASP A 202 16.20 9.57 -18.30
C ASP A 202 14.84 9.23 -17.69
N ALA A 203 14.80 8.45 -16.60
CA ALA A 203 13.57 8.18 -15.87
C ALA A 203 13.05 9.46 -15.17
N ALA A 204 11.75 9.50 -14.83
CA ALA A 204 11.19 10.61 -14.08
C ALA A 204 11.84 10.78 -12.71
N LEU A 205 11.92 12.03 -12.23
CA LEU A 205 12.52 12.38 -10.92
C LEU A 205 12.07 11.50 -9.75
N PRO A 206 10.78 11.11 -9.64
CA PRO A 206 10.34 10.21 -8.57
C PRO A 206 11.03 8.85 -8.56
N LEU A 207 11.43 8.34 -9.71
CA LEU A 207 12.13 7.06 -9.83
C LEU A 207 13.64 7.20 -9.69
N GLN A 208 14.21 8.37 -10.02
CA GLN A 208 15.63 8.66 -9.79
C GLN A 208 15.97 8.81 -8.29
N HIS A 209 15.01 9.29 -7.49
CA HIS A 209 15.17 9.48 -6.04
C HIS A 209 14.03 8.76 -5.28
N PRO A 210 13.88 7.43 -5.42
CA PRO A 210 12.67 6.75 -5.04
C PRO A 210 12.45 6.72 -3.51
N VAL A 211 13.53 6.63 -2.71
CA VAL A 211 13.45 6.68 -1.24
C VAL A 211 12.90 8.03 -0.77
N LEU A 212 13.51 9.12 -1.24
CA LEU A 212 13.10 10.48 -0.86
C LEU A 212 11.66 10.77 -1.30
N THR A 213 11.32 10.40 -2.52
CA THR A 213 9.98 10.62 -3.08
C THR A 213 8.92 9.81 -2.33
N THR A 214 9.22 8.57 -1.94
CA THR A 214 8.32 7.76 -1.10
C THR A 214 8.06 8.41 0.25
N VAL A 215 9.10 8.95 0.89
CA VAL A 215 8.94 9.68 2.16
C VAL A 215 8.08 10.93 1.95
N ILE A 216 8.38 11.73 0.92
CA ILE A 216 7.61 12.95 0.60
C ILE A 216 6.14 12.62 0.38
N TRP A 217 5.82 11.64 -0.46
CA TRP A 217 4.45 11.21 -0.70
C TRP A 217 3.76 10.74 0.58
N SER A 218 4.42 9.91 1.38
CA SER A 218 3.84 9.38 2.62
C SER A 218 3.56 10.48 3.64
N VAL A 219 4.47 11.43 3.81
CA VAL A 219 4.32 12.57 4.72
C VAL A 219 3.23 13.52 4.20
N LEU A 220 3.21 13.82 2.91
CA LEU A 220 2.22 14.71 2.30
C LEU A 220 0.82 14.11 2.39
N ILE A 221 0.65 12.83 2.03
CA ILE A 221 -0.64 12.14 2.14
C ILE A 221 -1.09 12.14 3.60
N THR A 222 -0.24 11.74 4.54
CA THR A 222 -0.60 11.71 5.96
C THR A 222 -0.92 13.10 6.49
N GLY A 223 -0.09 14.10 6.19
CA GLY A 223 -0.25 15.47 6.68
C GLY A 223 -1.52 16.16 6.18
N VAL A 224 -1.95 15.84 4.95
CA VAL A 224 -3.18 16.40 4.37
C VAL A 224 -4.40 15.57 4.74
N VAL A 225 -4.31 14.25 4.60
CA VAL A 225 -5.47 13.36 4.71
C VAL A 225 -5.85 13.11 6.17
N ALA A 226 -4.90 12.97 7.10
CA ALA A 226 -5.23 12.67 8.49
C ALA A 226 -6.07 13.77 9.17
N PRO A 227 -5.78 15.07 9.04
CA PRO A 227 -6.65 16.11 9.57
C PRO A 227 -8.05 16.11 8.96
N LEU A 228 -8.14 15.86 7.64
CA LEU A 228 -9.43 15.76 6.93
C LEU A 228 -10.23 14.55 7.41
N ALA A 229 -9.58 13.42 7.61
CA ALA A 229 -10.18 12.20 8.13
C ALA A 229 -10.75 12.38 9.54
N VAL A 230 -9.98 13.03 10.43
CA VAL A 230 -10.44 13.35 11.79
C VAL A 230 -11.65 14.29 11.74
N ARG A 231 -11.62 15.32 10.89
CA ARG A 231 -12.76 16.25 10.73
C ARG A 231 -14.01 15.52 10.21
N ALA A 232 -13.86 14.66 9.19
CA ALA A 232 -14.96 13.89 8.64
C ALA A 232 -15.56 12.94 9.69
N PHE A 233 -14.71 12.26 10.44
CA PHE A 233 -15.13 11.38 11.52
C PHE A 233 -15.88 12.11 12.62
N VAL A 234 -15.35 13.26 13.09
CA VAL A 234 -16.00 14.08 14.15
C VAL A 234 -17.37 14.57 13.67
N ARG A 235 -17.49 15.09 12.46
CA ARG A 235 -18.79 15.53 11.90
C ARG A 235 -19.80 14.39 11.93
N ARG A 236 -19.43 13.24 11.36
CA ARG A 236 -20.34 12.09 11.27
C ARG A 236 -20.76 11.52 12.62
N THR A 237 -19.97 11.72 13.67
CA THR A 237 -20.27 11.25 15.03
C THR A 237 -20.93 12.34 15.88
N THR A 238 -21.16 13.55 15.36
CA THR A 238 -21.82 14.64 16.09
C THR A 238 -23.27 14.82 15.60
N ASP A 239 -23.54 14.51 14.34
CA ASP A 239 -24.87 14.45 13.74
C ASP A 239 -25.58 13.14 14.12
#